data_a4e2b6cbed4a10a5d9f234491291772a
#
_entry.id   a4e2b6cbed4a10a5d9f234491291772a
#
_cell.length_a   1.000
_cell.length_b   1.000
_cell.length_c   1.000
_cell.angle_alpha   90.00
_cell.angle_beta   90.00
_cell.angle_gamma   90.00
#
_symmetry.space_group_name_H-M   'P 1'
#
loop_
_entity.id
_entity.type
_entity.pdbx_description
1 polymer ?
#
loop_
_entity_poly.entity_id
_entity_poly.type
_entity_poly.pdbx_seq_one_letter_code
_entity_poly.pdbx_strand_id
1 'polypeptide(L)'
;MGPRIVSSEVWRAERLALLAEEKPLDRARDALSEWRRALPATAVTQTYLFATETGPATLADLFGGRRQLVVYHFMYGADWAQGCPSCSFWADNFDGIGVHLAHRDTSLVAVSIAPLAKLLAYRDRMGWGFPWVSSAGTRFNQDFGVTMPEDEPVPEYNYAPRPGATGELPGISVFLLDQGRVLHSYSTYARGLDMLNGAYHFLDLTPLGRQEADLPWSMAWVRRHDQY
;
A
#
# COMPACT_ATOMS: atom_id res chain seq x y z
N MET A 1 -21.51 -19.07 14.32
CA MET A 1 -22.86 -19.58 13.93
C MET A 1 -22.87 -19.63 12.41
N GLY A 2 -23.20 -20.77 11.78
CA GLY A 2 -23.23 -20.89 10.31
C GLY A 2 -24.40 -20.12 9.68
N PRO A 3 -24.37 -19.94 8.32
CA PRO A 3 -25.46 -19.26 7.62
C PRO A 3 -26.80 -19.98 7.75
N ARG A 4 -27.88 -19.22 7.75
CA ARG A 4 -29.26 -19.76 7.75
C ARG A 4 -29.52 -20.43 6.39
N ILE A 5 -30.01 -21.68 6.43
CA ILE A 5 -30.40 -22.42 5.22
C ILE A 5 -31.85 -22.06 4.89
N VAL A 6 -32.10 -21.64 3.65
CA VAL A 6 -33.43 -21.21 3.14
C VAL A 6 -33.70 -21.78 1.74
N SER A 7 -34.90 -21.58 1.19
CA SER A 7 -35.18 -21.91 -0.22
C SER A 7 -34.46 -20.94 -1.17
N SER A 8 -34.29 -21.33 -2.44
CA SER A 8 -33.64 -20.50 -3.46
C SER A 8 -34.39 -19.20 -3.72
N GLU A 9 -35.71 -19.20 -3.61
CA GLU A 9 -36.53 -18.00 -3.77
C GLU A 9 -36.29 -16.99 -2.65
N VAL A 10 -36.22 -17.46 -1.40
CA VAL A 10 -35.94 -16.63 -0.21
C VAL A 10 -34.52 -16.09 -0.32
N TRP A 11 -33.53 -16.94 -0.65
CA TRP A 11 -32.15 -16.52 -0.86
C TRP A 11 -32.05 -15.44 -1.93
N ARG A 12 -32.74 -15.63 -3.07
CA ARG A 12 -32.74 -14.66 -4.18
C ARG A 12 -33.32 -13.31 -3.75
N ALA A 13 -34.42 -13.32 -3.00
CA ALA A 13 -35.05 -12.08 -2.51
C ALA A 13 -34.08 -11.30 -1.59
N GLU A 14 -33.45 -11.97 -0.64
CA GLU A 14 -32.48 -11.35 0.26
C GLU A 14 -31.21 -10.89 -0.50
N ARG A 15 -30.73 -11.66 -1.48
CA ARG A 15 -29.60 -11.26 -2.33
C ARG A 15 -29.90 -10.00 -3.17
N LEU A 16 -31.12 -9.86 -3.66
CA LEU A 16 -31.56 -8.65 -4.38
C LEU A 16 -31.63 -7.43 -3.45
N ALA A 17 -32.08 -7.60 -2.22
CA ALA A 17 -32.06 -6.54 -1.23
C ALA A 17 -30.63 -6.08 -0.92
N LEU A 18 -29.71 -7.03 -0.70
CA LEU A 18 -28.28 -6.70 -0.51
C LEU A 18 -27.68 -6.00 -1.74
N LEU A 19 -28.02 -6.44 -2.97
CA LEU A 19 -27.55 -5.79 -4.20
C LEU A 19 -27.99 -4.32 -4.29
N ALA A 20 -29.15 -3.99 -3.73
CA ALA A 20 -29.63 -2.61 -3.70
C ALA A 20 -28.76 -1.71 -2.81
N GLU A 21 -28.12 -2.28 -1.76
CA GLU A 21 -27.16 -1.58 -0.90
C GLU A 21 -25.74 -1.53 -1.50
N GLU A 22 -25.33 -2.56 -2.23
CA GLU A 22 -24.02 -2.61 -2.89
C GLU A 22 -23.87 -1.52 -3.97
N LYS A 23 -24.91 -1.29 -4.78
CA LYS A 23 -24.90 -0.28 -5.86
C LYS A 23 -24.61 1.16 -5.41
N PRO A 24 -25.17 1.69 -4.31
CA PRO A 24 -24.76 2.98 -3.76
C PRO A 24 -23.30 3.03 -3.33
N LEU A 25 -22.76 1.95 -2.77
CA LEU A 25 -21.35 1.86 -2.38
C LEU A 25 -20.44 1.96 -3.60
N ASP A 26 -20.74 1.29 -4.70
CA ASP A 26 -19.95 1.36 -5.93
C ASP A 26 -19.95 2.79 -6.48
N ARG A 27 -21.11 3.44 -6.54
CA ARG A 27 -21.20 4.85 -6.94
C ARG A 27 -20.44 5.79 -6.02
N ALA A 28 -20.44 5.53 -4.71
CA ALA A 28 -19.66 6.32 -3.75
C ALA A 28 -18.15 6.14 -3.95
N ARG A 29 -17.69 4.93 -4.28
CA ARG A 29 -16.29 4.65 -4.64
C ARG A 29 -15.88 5.39 -5.92
N ASP A 30 -16.74 5.41 -6.94
CA ASP A 30 -16.47 6.14 -8.19
C ASP A 30 -16.36 7.64 -7.93
N ALA A 31 -17.29 8.23 -7.18
CA ALA A 31 -17.27 9.64 -6.79
C ALA A 31 -16.01 9.99 -5.98
N LEU A 32 -15.62 9.14 -5.02
CA LEU A 32 -14.38 9.33 -4.26
C LEU A 32 -13.14 9.26 -5.16
N SER A 33 -13.15 8.41 -6.18
CA SER A 33 -12.06 8.32 -7.16
C SER A 33 -11.97 9.59 -8.02
N GLU A 34 -13.11 10.22 -8.35
CA GLU A 34 -13.14 11.53 -9.01
C GLU A 34 -12.57 12.63 -8.11
N TRP A 35 -12.93 12.66 -6.83
CA TRP A 35 -12.37 13.61 -5.86
C TRP A 35 -10.86 13.47 -5.73
N ARG A 36 -10.32 12.23 -5.70
CA ARG A 36 -8.86 12.00 -5.68
C ARG A 36 -8.18 12.59 -6.92
N ARG A 37 -8.78 12.45 -8.11
CA ARG A 37 -8.25 13.05 -9.34
C ARG A 37 -8.33 14.57 -9.35
N ALA A 38 -9.27 15.14 -8.62
CA ALA A 38 -9.45 16.60 -8.50
C ALA A 38 -8.59 17.24 -7.40
N LEU A 39 -7.89 16.45 -6.59
CA LEU A 39 -7.00 17.00 -5.56
C LEU A 39 -5.90 17.85 -6.22
N PRO A 40 -5.57 19.01 -5.65
CA PRO A 40 -4.38 19.74 -6.07
C PRO A 40 -3.13 18.93 -5.74
N ALA A 41 -2.09 19.10 -6.56
CA ALA A 41 -0.78 18.48 -6.32
C ALA A 41 0.22 19.52 -5.83
N THR A 42 1.21 19.09 -5.03
CA THR A 42 2.32 19.93 -4.58
C THR A 42 3.62 19.51 -5.23
N ALA A 43 4.48 20.48 -5.59
CA ALA A 43 5.78 20.16 -6.17
C ALA A 43 6.73 19.55 -5.11
N VAL A 44 7.36 18.43 -5.48
CA VAL A 44 8.45 17.84 -4.70
C VAL A 44 9.73 18.56 -5.05
N THR A 45 10.21 19.42 -4.17
CA THR A 45 11.43 20.22 -4.39
C THR A 45 12.68 19.56 -3.83
N GLN A 46 12.51 18.64 -2.88
CA GLN A 46 13.61 17.90 -2.28
C GLN A 46 14.14 16.84 -3.25
N THR A 47 15.45 16.73 -3.34
CA THR A 47 16.11 15.65 -4.10
C THR A 47 16.32 14.45 -3.19
N TYR A 48 15.82 13.30 -3.63
CA TYR A 48 16.05 11.99 -3.00
C TYR A 48 16.86 11.11 -3.95
N LEU A 49 17.82 10.36 -3.41
CA LEU A 49 18.64 9.44 -4.17
C LEU A 49 18.43 8.03 -3.61
N PHE A 50 17.77 7.20 -4.39
CA PHE A 50 17.47 5.80 -4.04
C PHE A 50 18.57 4.88 -4.54
N ALA A 51 18.90 3.84 -3.76
CA ALA A 51 19.70 2.74 -4.28
C ALA A 51 18.80 1.76 -5.04
N THR A 52 19.18 1.46 -6.29
CA THR A 52 18.47 0.52 -7.18
C THR A 52 19.44 -0.53 -7.74
N GLU A 53 18.92 -1.58 -8.35
CA GLU A 53 19.70 -2.65 -8.99
C GLU A 53 20.62 -2.13 -10.11
N THR A 54 20.26 -1.02 -10.72
CA THR A 54 21.03 -0.40 -11.83
C THR A 54 21.91 0.78 -11.38
N GLY A 55 22.00 1.04 -10.08
CA GLY A 55 22.73 2.17 -9.52
C GLY A 55 21.81 3.21 -8.87
N PRO A 56 22.35 4.35 -8.43
CA PRO A 56 21.56 5.41 -7.81
C PRO A 56 20.53 6.00 -8.79
N ALA A 57 19.31 6.25 -8.31
CA ALA A 57 18.23 6.85 -9.08
C ALA A 57 17.52 7.95 -8.27
N THR A 58 17.08 9.00 -8.94
CA THR A 58 16.24 10.05 -8.36
C THR A 58 14.77 9.61 -8.32
N LEU A 59 13.92 10.37 -7.59
CA LEU A 59 12.48 10.13 -7.62
C LEU A 59 11.90 10.22 -9.04
N ALA A 60 12.42 11.11 -9.89
CA ALA A 60 12.01 11.21 -11.29
C ALA A 60 12.39 9.97 -12.12
N ASP A 61 13.54 9.35 -11.83
CA ASP A 61 13.98 8.14 -12.54
C ASP A 61 13.07 6.93 -12.22
N LEU A 62 12.47 6.87 -11.00
CA LEU A 62 11.57 5.80 -10.60
C LEU A 62 10.28 5.74 -11.44
N PHE A 63 9.94 6.79 -12.14
CA PHE A 63 8.83 6.77 -13.10
C PHE A 63 9.08 5.84 -14.29
N GLY A 64 10.34 5.51 -14.59
CA GLY A 64 10.69 4.57 -15.67
C GLY A 64 10.14 5.00 -17.04
N GLY A 65 10.13 6.30 -17.34
CA GLY A 65 9.62 6.90 -18.57
C GLY A 65 8.09 7.07 -18.62
N ARG A 66 7.39 6.79 -17.52
CA ARG A 66 5.93 6.97 -17.40
C ARG A 66 5.61 8.29 -16.70
N ARG A 67 4.36 8.75 -16.82
CA ARG A 67 3.93 10.01 -16.21
C ARG A 67 3.43 9.87 -14.78
N GLN A 68 3.08 8.67 -14.34
CA GLN A 68 2.54 8.43 -13.00
C GLN A 68 3.40 7.41 -12.25
N LEU A 69 3.56 7.62 -10.95
CA LEU A 69 4.28 6.72 -10.07
C LEU A 69 3.47 6.46 -8.81
N VAL A 70 3.27 5.20 -8.49
CA VAL A 70 2.75 4.74 -7.19
C VAL A 70 3.92 4.16 -6.40
N VAL A 71 4.15 4.71 -5.23
CA VAL A 71 5.16 4.22 -4.27
C VAL A 71 4.44 3.52 -3.13
N TYR A 72 4.77 2.25 -2.90
CA TYR A 72 4.37 1.53 -1.70
C TYR A 72 5.49 1.63 -0.66
N HIS A 73 5.21 2.27 0.46
CA HIS A 73 6.12 2.35 1.60
C HIS A 73 6.03 1.04 2.40
N PHE A 74 6.95 0.14 2.10
CA PHE A 74 7.03 -1.17 2.75
C PHE A 74 7.87 -1.07 4.01
N MET A 75 7.34 -1.47 5.16
CA MET A 75 8.03 -1.44 6.44
C MET A 75 9.16 -2.47 6.48
N TYR A 76 10.38 -2.03 6.27
CA TYR A 76 11.59 -2.82 6.43
C TYR A 76 12.72 -1.92 6.95
N GLY A 77 12.90 -1.93 8.28
CA GLY A 77 13.93 -1.16 8.96
C GLY A 77 15.34 -1.72 8.70
N ALA A 78 16.35 -0.88 8.85
CA ALA A 78 17.74 -1.28 8.62
C ALA A 78 18.18 -2.46 9.48
N ASP A 79 17.73 -2.50 10.74
CA ASP A 79 18.09 -3.52 11.73
C ASP A 79 17.15 -4.74 11.73
N TRP A 80 16.05 -4.70 10.99
CA TRP A 80 15.10 -5.80 10.96
C TRP A 80 15.69 -7.01 10.23
N ALA A 81 15.55 -8.19 10.81
CA ALA A 81 15.99 -9.43 10.17
C ALA A 81 15.20 -9.75 8.90
N GLN A 82 13.92 -9.35 8.84
CA GLN A 82 12.99 -9.63 7.75
C GLN A 82 12.01 -8.48 7.58
N GLY A 83 11.44 -8.35 6.38
CA GLY A 83 10.37 -7.41 6.11
C GLY A 83 9.11 -7.71 6.94
N CYS A 84 8.30 -6.69 7.19
CA CYS A 84 7.05 -6.79 7.93
C CYS A 84 6.10 -7.83 7.31
N PRO A 85 5.55 -8.79 8.09
CA PRO A 85 4.61 -9.79 7.55
C PRO A 85 3.33 -9.17 7.01
N SER A 86 2.79 -8.13 7.65
CA SER A 86 1.62 -7.42 7.16
C SER A 86 1.89 -6.72 5.83
N CYS A 87 3.03 -6.03 5.69
CA CYS A 87 3.40 -5.43 4.41
C CYS A 87 3.61 -6.48 3.32
N SER A 88 4.13 -7.66 3.68
CA SER A 88 4.27 -8.79 2.74
C SER A 88 2.92 -9.28 2.25
N PHE A 89 1.91 -9.35 3.12
CA PHE A 89 0.54 -9.72 2.77
C PHE A 89 -0.09 -8.73 1.75
N TRP A 90 0.24 -7.42 1.83
CA TRP A 90 -0.13 -6.45 0.79
C TRP A 90 0.69 -6.65 -0.48
N ALA A 91 2.01 -6.81 -0.35
CA ALA A 91 2.93 -6.95 -1.48
C ALA A 91 2.64 -8.18 -2.35
N ASP A 92 2.12 -9.26 -1.77
CA ASP A 92 1.66 -10.45 -2.49
C ASP A 92 0.57 -10.15 -3.54
N ASN A 93 -0.07 -8.98 -3.47
CA ASN A 93 -1.07 -8.53 -4.46
C ASN A 93 -0.47 -7.67 -5.59
N PHE A 94 0.84 -7.41 -5.59
CA PHE A 94 1.45 -6.47 -6.55
C PHE A 94 2.01 -7.15 -7.78
N ASP A 95 2.34 -8.44 -7.71
CA ASP A 95 2.80 -9.18 -8.87
C ASP A 95 1.68 -9.37 -9.90
N GLY A 96 2.05 -9.24 -11.16
CA GLY A 96 1.13 -9.34 -12.29
C GLY A 96 0.34 -8.06 -12.59
N ILE A 97 0.15 -7.13 -11.65
CA ILE A 97 -0.57 -5.88 -11.94
C ILE A 97 0.30 -4.84 -12.66
N GLY A 98 1.63 -4.93 -12.53
CA GLY A 98 2.58 -3.95 -13.07
C GLY A 98 2.44 -3.74 -14.57
N VAL A 99 2.20 -4.81 -15.34
CA VAL A 99 1.99 -4.73 -16.79
C VAL A 99 0.74 -3.92 -17.15
N HIS A 100 -0.34 -4.07 -16.37
CA HIS A 100 -1.59 -3.32 -16.60
C HIS A 100 -1.43 -1.84 -16.25
N LEU A 101 -0.76 -1.55 -15.13
CA LEU A 101 -0.44 -0.17 -14.73
C LEU A 101 0.44 0.51 -15.77
N ALA A 102 1.46 -0.20 -16.29
CA ALA A 102 2.35 0.32 -17.33
C ALA A 102 1.60 0.72 -18.60
N HIS A 103 0.58 -0.05 -19.02
CA HIS A 103 -0.29 0.29 -20.14
C HIS A 103 -1.20 1.50 -19.88
N ARG A 104 -1.28 1.96 -18.64
CA ARG A 104 -1.98 3.19 -18.24
C ARG A 104 -1.01 4.26 -17.72
N ASP A 105 0.22 4.24 -18.25
CA ASP A 105 1.25 5.25 -18.00
C ASP A 105 1.59 5.41 -16.51
N THR A 106 1.60 4.29 -15.77
CA THR A 106 1.79 4.25 -14.32
C THR A 106 2.85 3.23 -13.94
N SER A 107 3.83 3.63 -13.14
CA SER A 107 4.82 2.77 -12.49
C SER A 107 4.38 2.43 -11.06
N LEU A 108 4.73 1.24 -10.59
CA LEU A 108 4.61 0.82 -9.19
C LEU A 108 6.00 0.43 -8.68
N VAL A 109 6.41 1.00 -7.55
CA VAL A 109 7.70 0.73 -6.91
C VAL A 109 7.49 0.58 -5.40
N ALA A 110 8.06 -0.44 -4.79
CA ALA A 110 8.17 -0.52 -3.34
C ALA A 110 9.42 0.26 -2.86
N VAL A 111 9.31 0.94 -1.72
CA VAL A 111 10.40 1.69 -1.10
C VAL A 111 10.51 1.29 0.37
N SER A 112 11.75 1.09 0.86
CA SER A 112 12.06 0.84 2.28
C SER A 112 13.39 1.48 2.66
N ILE A 113 13.62 1.69 3.97
CA ILE A 113 14.90 2.23 4.48
C ILE A 113 15.99 1.17 4.67
N ALA A 114 15.67 -0.12 4.61
CA ALA A 114 16.68 -1.16 4.70
C ALA A 114 17.66 -1.08 3.51
N PRO A 115 18.93 -1.51 3.69
CA PRO A 115 19.91 -1.56 2.60
C PRO A 115 19.41 -2.39 1.42
N LEU A 116 19.68 -1.96 0.18
CA LEU A 116 19.20 -2.59 -1.03
C LEU A 116 19.44 -4.10 -1.09
N ALA A 117 20.61 -4.57 -0.69
CA ALA A 117 20.94 -5.99 -0.71
C ALA A 117 19.98 -6.83 0.16
N LYS A 118 19.51 -6.28 1.31
CA LYS A 118 18.49 -6.92 2.14
C LYS A 118 17.12 -6.98 1.44
N LEU A 119 16.74 -5.89 0.77
CA LEU A 119 15.48 -5.81 0.04
C LEU A 119 15.43 -6.84 -1.08
N LEU A 120 16.50 -6.92 -1.88
CA LEU A 120 16.59 -7.86 -3.00
C LEU A 120 16.58 -9.32 -2.54
N ALA A 121 17.37 -9.65 -1.52
CA ALA A 121 17.38 -11.01 -0.95
C ALA A 121 16.00 -11.42 -0.41
N TYR A 122 15.26 -10.48 0.19
CA TYR A 122 13.92 -10.74 0.68
C TYR A 122 12.90 -10.83 -0.45
N ARG A 123 12.98 -9.97 -1.46
CA ARG A 123 12.17 -10.01 -2.69
C ARG A 123 12.33 -11.37 -3.40
N ASP A 124 13.58 -11.81 -3.57
CA ASP A 124 13.89 -13.09 -4.22
C ASP A 124 13.34 -14.29 -3.43
N ARG A 125 13.47 -14.27 -2.09
CA ARG A 125 12.88 -15.27 -1.20
C ARG A 125 11.36 -15.34 -1.38
N MET A 126 10.70 -14.18 -1.48
CA MET A 126 9.24 -14.07 -1.63
C MET A 126 8.77 -14.27 -3.07
N GLY A 127 9.69 -14.45 -4.05
CA GLY A 127 9.35 -14.65 -5.45
C GLY A 127 8.70 -13.45 -6.12
N TRP A 128 8.85 -12.23 -5.57
CA TRP A 128 8.25 -11.03 -6.13
C TRP A 128 9.03 -10.45 -7.30
N GLY A 129 8.32 -9.99 -8.34
CA GLY A 129 8.91 -9.40 -9.55
C GLY A 129 8.82 -7.88 -9.63
N PHE A 130 8.12 -7.20 -8.72
CA PHE A 130 8.01 -5.74 -8.74
C PHE A 130 9.31 -5.04 -8.33
N PRO A 131 9.58 -3.82 -8.83
CA PRO A 131 10.75 -3.02 -8.43
C PRO A 131 10.70 -2.67 -6.94
N TRP A 132 11.82 -2.86 -6.25
CA TRP A 132 11.98 -2.48 -4.85
C TRP A 132 13.30 -1.74 -4.66
N VAL A 133 13.24 -0.52 -4.14
CA VAL A 133 14.41 0.36 -4.00
C VAL A 133 14.61 0.77 -2.55
N SER A 134 15.86 1.11 -2.20
CA SER A 134 16.21 1.57 -0.87
C SER A 134 16.28 3.09 -0.82
N SER A 135 15.59 3.67 0.16
CA SER A 135 15.69 5.09 0.53
C SER A 135 16.71 5.35 1.64
N ALA A 136 17.52 4.35 2.00
CA ALA A 136 18.53 4.48 3.05
C ALA A 136 19.42 5.73 2.84
N GLY A 137 19.64 6.49 3.92
CA GLY A 137 20.43 7.72 3.87
C GLY A 137 19.70 8.94 3.31
N THR A 138 18.41 8.82 2.99
CA THR A 138 17.56 9.96 2.57
C THR A 138 16.47 10.25 3.61
N ARG A 139 15.85 11.41 3.52
CA ARG A 139 14.67 11.76 4.33
C ARG A 139 13.34 11.33 3.71
N PHE A 140 13.35 10.61 2.58
CA PHE A 140 12.14 10.29 1.82
C PHE A 140 11.03 9.70 2.69
N ASN A 141 11.33 8.66 3.46
CA ASN A 141 10.32 8.02 4.31
C ASN A 141 9.79 8.95 5.42
N GLN A 142 10.65 9.80 5.99
CA GLN A 142 10.25 10.81 6.98
C GLN A 142 9.35 11.88 6.33
N ASP A 143 9.76 12.43 5.18
CA ASP A 143 9.06 13.51 4.50
C ASP A 143 7.67 13.05 3.97
N PHE A 144 7.49 11.74 3.75
CA PHE A 144 6.19 11.13 3.42
C PHE A 144 5.50 10.46 4.60
N GLY A 145 5.90 10.78 5.84
CA GLY A 145 5.20 10.43 7.07
C GLY A 145 5.13 8.94 7.38
N VAL A 146 6.13 8.15 6.96
CA VAL A 146 6.16 6.69 7.17
C VAL A 146 7.37 6.21 7.99
N THR A 147 8.34 7.05 8.28
CA THR A 147 9.36 6.84 9.31
C THR A 147 9.16 7.89 10.40
N MET A 148 8.84 7.46 11.59
CA MET A 148 8.57 8.35 12.72
C MET A 148 9.89 8.89 13.29
N PRO A 149 10.00 10.23 13.48
CA PRO A 149 11.16 10.83 14.15
C PRO A 149 11.29 10.33 15.59
N GLU A 150 12.51 10.00 16.01
CA GLU A 150 12.77 9.49 17.38
C GLU A 150 12.62 10.56 18.45
N ASP A 151 12.84 11.82 18.09
CA ASP A 151 12.82 13.00 18.96
C ASP A 151 11.44 13.71 18.99
N GLU A 152 10.44 13.21 18.26
CA GLU A 152 9.09 13.76 18.23
C GLU A 152 8.11 12.87 19.02
N PRO A 153 7.68 13.27 20.21
CA PRO A 153 6.85 12.42 21.07
C PRO A 153 5.42 12.23 20.53
N VAL A 154 4.97 13.09 19.63
CA VAL A 154 3.64 13.03 19.00
C VAL A 154 3.76 13.28 17.50
N PRO A 155 4.36 12.32 16.75
CA PRO A 155 4.48 12.49 15.30
C PRO A 155 3.12 12.44 14.62
N GLU A 156 3.05 13.02 13.43
CA GLU A 156 1.87 12.90 12.58
C GLU A 156 1.93 11.60 11.75
N TYR A 157 0.83 10.86 11.73
CA TYR A 157 0.62 9.75 10.81
C TYR A 157 -0.83 9.72 10.33
N ASN A 158 -1.01 9.53 9.04
CA ASN A 158 -2.34 9.52 8.42
C ASN A 158 -3.12 10.82 8.70
N TYR A 159 -2.40 11.96 8.59
CA TYR A 159 -2.93 13.32 8.76
C TYR A 159 -3.49 13.62 10.16
N ALA A 160 -3.05 12.89 11.17
CA ALA A 160 -3.44 13.12 12.55
C ALA A 160 -2.29 12.86 13.52
N PRO A 161 -2.23 13.57 14.66
CA PRO A 161 -1.29 13.28 15.73
C PRO A 161 -1.41 11.82 16.19
N ARG A 162 -0.28 11.12 16.33
CA ARG A 162 -0.23 9.73 16.79
C ARG A 162 0.76 9.55 17.93
N PRO A 163 0.35 9.83 19.18
CA PRO A 163 1.23 9.70 20.33
C PRO A 163 1.83 8.29 20.44
N GLY A 164 3.15 8.22 20.68
CA GLY A 164 3.87 6.97 20.87
C GLY A 164 4.10 6.16 19.58
N ALA A 165 3.80 6.68 18.40
CA ALA A 165 4.21 6.02 17.16
C ALA A 165 5.73 6.13 16.99
N THR A 166 6.37 5.01 16.64
CA THR A 166 7.82 4.90 16.46
C THR A 166 8.14 4.01 15.25
N GLY A 167 9.33 4.21 14.68
CA GLY A 167 9.86 3.37 13.59
C GLY A 167 9.07 3.53 12.28
N GLU A 168 9.01 2.43 11.52
CA GLU A 168 8.40 2.42 10.19
C GLU A 168 6.90 2.15 10.25
N LEU A 169 6.12 2.87 9.45
CA LEU A 169 4.69 2.68 9.24
C LEU A 169 4.39 2.54 7.74
N PRO A 170 3.32 1.81 7.34
CA PRO A 170 3.03 1.58 5.93
C PRO A 170 2.28 2.76 5.30
N GLY A 171 2.44 2.93 3.99
CA GLY A 171 1.72 3.95 3.23
C GLY A 171 1.77 3.72 1.73
N ILE A 172 0.99 4.50 1.02
CA ILE A 172 1.08 4.69 -0.43
C ILE A 172 1.22 6.18 -0.70
N SER A 173 2.17 6.54 -1.59
CA SER A 173 2.27 7.89 -2.14
C SER A 173 2.19 7.84 -3.66
N VAL A 174 1.48 8.80 -4.25
CA VAL A 174 1.25 8.87 -5.70
C VAL A 174 1.82 10.17 -6.23
N PHE A 175 2.55 10.05 -7.33
CA PHE A 175 3.23 11.17 -7.96
C PHE A 175 2.87 11.28 -9.44
N LEU A 176 2.94 12.51 -9.96
CA LEU A 176 2.80 12.85 -11.37
C LEU A 176 4.06 13.54 -11.84
N LEU A 177 4.59 13.13 -13.00
CA LEU A 177 5.67 13.83 -13.69
C LEU A 177 5.05 14.78 -14.73
N ASP A 178 5.16 16.09 -14.48
CA ASP A 178 4.62 17.10 -15.34
C ASP A 178 5.70 18.11 -15.73
N GLN A 179 6.00 18.22 -17.03
CA GLN A 179 7.02 19.13 -17.57
C GLN A 179 8.37 19.03 -16.84
N GLY A 180 8.81 17.81 -16.51
CA GLY A 180 10.05 17.55 -15.78
C GLY A 180 9.99 17.81 -14.28
N ARG A 181 8.83 18.21 -13.73
CA ARG A 181 8.61 18.41 -12.30
C ARG A 181 7.90 17.21 -11.71
N VAL A 182 8.38 16.72 -10.57
CA VAL A 182 7.67 15.72 -9.79
C VAL A 182 6.64 16.40 -8.89
N LEU A 183 5.39 16.02 -9.03
CA LEU A 183 4.27 16.50 -8.22
C LEU A 183 3.77 15.38 -7.33
N HIS A 184 3.60 15.62 -6.03
CA HIS A 184 2.90 14.72 -5.11
C HIS A 184 1.40 15.03 -5.18
N SER A 185 0.60 14.04 -5.57
CA SER A 185 -0.83 14.20 -5.81
C SER A 185 -1.71 13.53 -4.76
N TYR A 186 -1.23 12.49 -4.08
CA TYR A 186 -2.03 11.76 -3.10
C TYR A 186 -1.15 10.90 -2.19
N SER A 187 -1.55 10.76 -0.94
CA SER A 187 -1.05 9.69 -0.05
C SER A 187 -2.19 9.11 0.77
N THR A 188 -2.03 7.85 1.16
CA THR A 188 -2.95 7.17 2.07
C THR A 188 -2.18 6.18 2.95
N TYR A 189 -2.71 5.93 4.15
CA TYR A 189 -2.03 5.19 5.20
C TYR A 189 -3.01 4.28 5.94
N ALA A 190 -2.51 3.42 6.80
CA ALA A 190 -3.32 2.57 7.66
C ALA A 190 -4.43 1.84 6.86
N ARG A 191 -5.69 1.93 7.30
CA ARG A 191 -6.82 1.29 6.62
C ARG A 191 -7.13 1.84 5.22
N GLY A 192 -6.57 2.99 4.85
CA GLY A 192 -6.63 3.47 3.47
C GLY A 192 -5.96 2.54 2.47
N LEU A 193 -5.11 1.62 2.94
CA LEU A 193 -4.44 0.59 2.13
C LEU A 193 -5.32 -0.66 1.88
N ASP A 194 -6.41 -0.86 2.60
CA ASP A 194 -7.25 -2.07 2.51
C ASP A 194 -7.73 -2.33 1.07
N MET A 195 -8.02 -1.26 0.33
CA MET A 195 -8.47 -1.36 -1.07
C MET A 195 -7.45 -2.02 -2.02
N LEU A 196 -6.19 -2.17 -1.59
CA LEU A 196 -5.11 -2.77 -2.37
C LEU A 196 -4.84 -4.24 -1.99
N ASN A 197 -5.60 -4.80 -1.04
CA ASN A 197 -5.44 -6.16 -0.56
C ASN A 197 -6.55 -7.06 -1.09
N GLY A 198 -6.28 -7.78 -2.17
CA GLY A 198 -7.24 -8.70 -2.79
C GLY A 198 -7.68 -9.83 -1.86
N ALA A 199 -6.79 -10.37 -1.04
CA ALA A 199 -7.14 -11.46 -0.12
C ALA A 199 -8.20 -11.03 0.90
N TYR A 200 -8.11 -9.82 1.44
CA TYR A 200 -9.16 -9.28 2.30
C TYR A 200 -10.48 -9.09 1.58
N HIS A 201 -10.46 -8.62 0.34
CA HIS A 201 -11.69 -8.49 -0.45
C HIS A 201 -12.35 -9.85 -0.71
N PHE A 202 -11.56 -10.90 -0.99
CA PHE A 202 -12.11 -12.25 -1.11
C PHE A 202 -12.69 -12.78 0.20
N LEU A 203 -11.99 -12.58 1.33
CA LEU A 203 -12.48 -12.99 2.65
C LEU A 203 -13.79 -12.28 3.01
N ASP A 204 -13.91 -10.98 2.71
CA ASP A 204 -15.12 -10.19 2.96
C ASP A 204 -16.34 -10.69 2.16
N LEU A 205 -16.16 -11.48 1.09
CA LEU A 205 -17.23 -12.14 0.36
C LEU A 205 -17.67 -13.48 0.99
N THR A 206 -16.87 -14.02 1.90
CA THR A 206 -17.14 -15.34 2.50
C THR A 206 -18.04 -15.25 3.72
N PRO A 207 -18.84 -16.30 4.03
CA PRO A 207 -19.73 -16.29 5.21
C PRO A 207 -19.02 -16.15 6.55
N LEU A 208 -17.74 -16.51 6.64
CA LEU A 208 -16.95 -16.41 7.87
C LEU A 208 -16.14 -15.11 7.95
N GLY A 209 -16.03 -14.37 6.84
CA GLY A 209 -15.28 -13.14 6.76
C GLY A 209 -13.79 -13.31 7.11
N ARG A 210 -13.18 -12.28 7.65
CA ARG A 210 -11.75 -12.25 8.00
C ARG A 210 -11.39 -13.04 9.26
N GLN A 211 -12.38 -13.46 10.05
CA GLN A 211 -12.22 -14.23 11.30
C GLN A 211 -11.25 -13.59 12.29
N GLU A 212 -11.30 -12.27 12.43
CA GLU A 212 -10.36 -11.47 13.24
C GLU A 212 -10.96 -11.00 14.58
N ALA A 213 -12.27 -11.25 14.84
CA ALA A 213 -12.98 -10.70 15.99
C ALA A 213 -12.39 -11.13 17.34
N ASP A 214 -11.89 -12.37 17.43
CA ASP A 214 -11.36 -12.96 18.65
C ASP A 214 -9.82 -12.89 18.74
N LEU A 215 -9.15 -12.18 17.80
CA LEU A 215 -7.71 -12.03 17.79
C LEU A 215 -7.27 -10.84 18.68
N PRO A 216 -6.04 -10.87 19.23
CA PRO A 216 -5.50 -9.77 20.03
C PRO A 216 -5.46 -8.44 19.28
N TRP A 217 -5.27 -8.48 17.97
CA TRP A 217 -5.41 -7.38 17.00
C TRP A 217 -5.75 -7.97 15.63
N SER A 218 -6.39 -7.18 14.79
CA SER A 218 -6.61 -7.55 13.39
C SER A 218 -5.26 -7.90 12.75
N MET A 219 -5.23 -8.90 11.87
CA MET A 219 -4.01 -9.39 11.22
C MET A 219 -3.03 -10.17 12.13
N ALA A 220 -3.36 -10.51 13.39
CA ALA A 220 -2.48 -11.32 14.25
C ALA A 220 -2.22 -12.74 13.66
N TRP A 221 -3.04 -13.18 12.74
CA TRP A 221 -2.90 -14.46 12.02
C TRP A 221 -1.94 -14.39 10.84
N VAL A 222 -1.66 -13.18 10.31
CA VAL A 222 -0.90 -12.99 9.08
C VAL A 222 0.55 -13.46 9.26
N ARG A 223 0.99 -14.31 8.34
CA ARG A 223 2.38 -14.74 8.16
C ARG A 223 2.85 -14.31 6.78
N ARG A 224 4.15 -14.44 6.51
CA ARG A 224 4.65 -14.38 5.14
C ARG A 224 4.14 -15.61 4.39
N HIS A 225 3.83 -15.50 3.11
CA HIS A 225 3.19 -16.60 2.37
C HIS A 225 4.02 -17.90 2.36
N ASP A 226 5.33 -17.82 2.56
CA ASP A 226 6.23 -18.97 2.69
C ASP A 226 6.30 -19.57 4.11
N GLN A 227 5.46 -19.12 5.04
CA GLN A 227 5.42 -19.52 6.44
C GLN A 227 4.07 -20.13 6.90
N TYR A 228 3.17 -20.40 5.97
CA TYR A 228 1.92 -21.11 6.24
C TYR A 228 2.09 -22.62 6.15
#